data_121b66075c5e0f5c601bac86ad4738db
#
_entry.id   121b66075c5e0f5c601bac86ad4738db
#
_cell.length_a   1.000
_cell.length_b   1.000
_cell.length_c   1.000
_cell.angle_alpha   90.00
_cell.angle_beta   90.00
_cell.angle_gamma   90.00
#
_symmetry.space_group_name_H-M   'P 1'
#
loop_
_entity.id
_entity.type
_entity.pdbx_description
1 polymer ?
#
loop_
_entity_poly.entity_id
_entity_poly.type
_entity_poly.pdbx_seq_one_letter_code
_entity_poly.pdbx_strand_id
1 'polypeptide(L)'
;MEVALKVAQVAQQQRKHSEVSIYKEPGSEVYYYRAQVHGRRFKRSTGKTNYKEALVQAKVIARELRHDGQARTTMKRPGYASVGDLLAVWLERSPALTRGNNASTLRKWVRSFAGADADAVSMTRLTAEELERYLRAWPGSPEGRASTWRQIRAVFADQPRRWYAQAGLVLPDLTELRLVRAETSARELRVRGYKSIGLDRLVAMDAAAEVLRRSSSAEDRRIWAVYALMRWCGLRNSEVAGLRWEWLKRGQRSFLWSFERRVLPDGSWYFPKGTARDVPVRWRILGQLRRALQSREGYVIPRSSMTDAVTLTERSINGFVRKFVPERTKGAYELRKQFGAEYCQRFGLPATAVVMGHGDFKTTWNHYHDLLEEAAPL
;
A
#
# COMPACT_ATOMS: atom_id res chain seq x y z
N MET A 1 22.12 -0.77 -65.05
CA MET A 1 21.63 -1.83 -64.15
C MET A 1 21.57 -1.41 -62.69
N GLU A 2 22.54 -0.64 -62.21
CA GLU A 2 22.66 -0.18 -60.83
C GLU A 2 21.58 0.82 -60.36
N VAL A 3 21.09 1.68 -61.27
CA VAL A 3 20.01 2.65 -60.96
C VAL A 3 18.67 1.93 -60.77
N ALA A 4 18.40 0.87 -61.52
CA ALA A 4 17.18 0.08 -61.35
C ALA A 4 17.15 -0.69 -60.03
N LEU A 5 18.31 -1.17 -59.56
CA LEU A 5 18.45 -1.83 -58.27
C LEU A 5 18.23 -0.86 -57.09
N LYS A 6 18.78 0.37 -57.19
CA LYS A 6 18.56 1.40 -56.17
C LYS A 6 17.09 1.84 -56.09
N VAL A 7 16.44 2.00 -57.23
CA VAL A 7 14.98 2.33 -57.25
C VAL A 7 14.14 1.20 -56.65
N ALA A 8 14.49 -0.07 -56.96
CA ALA A 8 13.82 -1.21 -56.38
C ALA A 8 14.05 -1.34 -54.87
N GLN A 9 15.28 -1.04 -54.39
CA GLN A 9 15.58 -1.03 -52.94
C GLN A 9 14.88 0.10 -52.20
N VAL A 10 14.77 1.29 -52.78
CA VAL A 10 14.02 2.42 -52.19
C VAL A 10 12.53 2.12 -52.22
N ALA A 11 11.98 1.49 -53.26
CA ALA A 11 10.60 1.05 -53.31
C ALA A 11 10.31 -0.09 -52.31
N GLN A 12 11.27 -0.97 -52.08
CA GLN A 12 11.18 -2.03 -51.08
C GLN A 12 11.30 -1.51 -49.65
N GLN A 13 12.14 -0.50 -49.40
CA GLN A 13 12.21 0.22 -48.13
C GLN A 13 10.93 1.03 -47.86
N GLN A 14 10.34 1.65 -48.89
CA GLN A 14 9.05 2.35 -48.72
C GLN A 14 7.87 1.38 -48.50
N ARG A 15 7.93 0.15 -48.99
CA ARG A 15 6.90 -0.89 -48.71
C ARG A 15 6.99 -1.47 -47.29
N LYS A 16 8.16 -1.39 -46.64
CA LYS A 16 8.35 -1.86 -45.26
C LYS A 16 7.74 -0.93 -44.20
N HIS A 17 7.23 0.24 -44.58
CA HIS A 17 6.69 1.23 -43.63
C HIS A 17 5.24 1.64 -43.86
N SER A 18 4.41 0.84 -44.52
CA SER A 18 2.95 1.01 -44.40
C SER A 18 2.47 0.32 -43.11
N GLU A 19 2.71 1.00 -41.97
CA GLU A 19 2.31 0.54 -40.65
C GLU A 19 0.80 0.49 -40.43
N VAL A 20 0.01 0.69 -41.47
CA VAL A 20 -1.44 0.68 -41.47
C VAL A 20 -1.93 -0.29 -42.53
N SER A 21 -2.63 -1.32 -42.12
CA SER A 21 -3.37 -2.22 -43.02
C SER A 21 -4.88 -2.05 -42.85
N ILE A 22 -5.60 -2.10 -43.98
CA ILE A 22 -7.06 -2.01 -44.01
C ILE A 22 -7.63 -3.34 -44.46
N TYR A 23 -8.69 -3.75 -43.83
CA TYR A 23 -9.39 -4.98 -44.17
C TYR A 23 -10.89 -4.85 -43.89
N LYS A 24 -11.69 -5.73 -44.42
CA LYS A 24 -13.13 -5.85 -44.17
C LYS A 24 -13.37 -7.12 -43.36
N GLU A 25 -14.14 -7.01 -42.28
CA GLU A 25 -14.54 -8.20 -41.52
C GLU A 25 -15.71 -8.93 -42.25
N PRO A 26 -15.79 -10.25 -42.15
CA PRO A 26 -16.93 -10.99 -42.68
C PRO A 26 -18.24 -10.44 -42.05
N GLY A 27 -19.20 -10.12 -42.92
CA GLY A 27 -20.49 -9.55 -42.50
C GLY A 27 -20.49 -8.06 -42.16
N SER A 28 -19.37 -7.35 -42.29
CA SER A 28 -19.31 -5.91 -42.03
C SER A 28 -19.34 -5.12 -43.34
N GLU A 29 -20.16 -4.08 -43.41
CA GLU A 29 -20.16 -3.14 -44.53
C GLU A 29 -19.01 -2.14 -44.46
N VAL A 30 -18.42 -1.91 -43.29
CA VAL A 30 -17.36 -0.91 -43.07
C VAL A 30 -15.98 -1.57 -43.04
N TYR A 31 -14.96 -0.78 -43.44
CA TYR A 31 -13.57 -1.18 -43.35
C TYR A 31 -13.01 -0.95 -41.95
N TYR A 32 -12.12 -1.84 -41.54
CA TYR A 32 -11.31 -1.76 -40.33
C TYR A 32 -9.86 -1.49 -40.66
N TYR A 33 -9.12 -0.86 -39.77
CA TYR A 33 -7.67 -0.72 -39.89
C TYR A 33 -6.95 -1.42 -38.78
N ARG A 34 -5.74 -1.89 -39.07
CA ARG A 34 -4.73 -2.29 -38.15
C ARG A 34 -3.54 -1.36 -38.27
N ALA A 35 -3.06 -0.83 -37.14
CA ALA A 35 -1.86 -0.02 -37.08
C ALA A 35 -0.99 -0.49 -35.93
N GLN A 36 0.33 -0.41 -36.13
CA GLN A 36 1.30 -0.59 -35.04
C GLN A 36 2.00 0.73 -34.79
N VAL A 37 1.83 1.27 -33.57
CA VAL A 37 2.41 2.55 -33.17
C VAL A 37 3.08 2.35 -31.81
N HIS A 38 4.37 2.71 -31.72
CA HIS A 38 5.17 2.53 -30.49
C HIS A 38 5.10 1.10 -29.90
N GLY A 39 5.16 0.08 -30.75
CA GLY A 39 5.10 -1.34 -30.35
C GLY A 39 3.70 -1.86 -29.99
N ARG A 40 2.67 -1.02 -29.99
CA ARG A 40 1.28 -1.41 -29.69
C ARG A 40 0.48 -1.59 -30.96
N ARG A 41 -0.34 -2.63 -31.00
CA ARG A 41 -1.26 -2.91 -32.12
C ARG A 41 -2.62 -2.31 -31.83
N PHE A 42 -3.14 -1.55 -32.80
CA PHE A 42 -4.48 -0.95 -32.76
C PHE A 42 -5.33 -1.59 -33.84
N LYS A 43 -6.58 -1.91 -33.52
CA LYS A 43 -7.61 -2.39 -34.44
C LYS A 43 -8.88 -1.58 -34.17
N ARG A 44 -9.39 -0.85 -35.20
CA ARG A 44 -10.64 -0.09 -35.10
C ARG A 44 -11.34 0.01 -36.43
N SER A 45 -12.66 0.26 -36.40
CA SER A 45 -13.44 0.60 -37.57
C SER A 45 -13.04 2.00 -38.09
N THR A 46 -12.99 2.14 -39.41
CA THR A 46 -12.83 3.44 -40.09
C THR A 46 -14.16 4.20 -40.20
N GLY A 47 -15.30 3.50 -40.01
CA GLY A 47 -16.63 4.03 -40.25
C GLY A 47 -16.94 4.27 -41.74
N LYS A 48 -16.07 3.83 -42.66
CA LYS A 48 -16.22 4.03 -44.10
C LYS A 48 -16.48 2.73 -44.83
N THR A 49 -17.39 2.79 -45.81
CA THR A 49 -17.76 1.66 -46.69
C THR A 49 -16.93 1.64 -47.97
N ASN A 50 -16.30 2.77 -48.32
CA ASN A 50 -15.42 2.90 -49.49
C ASN A 50 -13.95 2.69 -49.05
N TYR A 51 -13.22 1.83 -49.80
CA TYR A 51 -11.82 1.50 -49.51
C TYR A 51 -10.86 2.70 -49.55
N LYS A 52 -11.02 3.58 -50.56
CA LYS A 52 -10.14 4.76 -50.70
C LYS A 52 -10.34 5.74 -49.53
N GLU A 53 -11.57 6.00 -49.11
CA GLU A 53 -11.90 6.84 -47.98
C GLU A 53 -11.44 6.19 -46.68
N ALA A 54 -11.62 4.89 -46.52
CA ALA A 54 -11.15 4.14 -45.37
C ALA A 54 -9.61 4.21 -45.21
N LEU A 55 -8.87 4.16 -46.33
CA LEU A 55 -7.42 4.26 -46.37
C LEU A 55 -6.95 5.67 -45.93
N VAL A 56 -7.59 6.70 -46.45
CA VAL A 56 -7.33 8.08 -46.07
C VAL A 56 -7.57 8.27 -44.55
N GLN A 57 -8.73 7.84 -44.06
CA GLN A 57 -9.09 7.94 -42.67
C GLN A 57 -8.12 7.18 -41.74
N ALA A 58 -7.74 5.96 -42.15
CA ALA A 58 -6.80 5.14 -41.39
C ALA A 58 -5.39 5.77 -41.32
N LYS A 59 -4.92 6.42 -42.42
CA LYS A 59 -3.65 7.16 -42.44
C LYS A 59 -3.70 8.40 -41.56
N VAL A 60 -4.81 9.13 -41.55
CA VAL A 60 -5.02 10.29 -40.65
C VAL A 60 -4.93 9.84 -39.18
N ILE A 61 -5.70 8.81 -38.82
CA ILE A 61 -5.70 8.28 -37.45
C ILE A 61 -4.31 7.75 -37.05
N ALA A 62 -3.60 7.06 -37.92
CA ALA A 62 -2.26 6.56 -37.62
C ALA A 62 -1.24 7.70 -37.48
N ARG A 63 -1.40 8.81 -38.22
CA ARG A 63 -0.58 10.01 -38.09
C ARG A 63 -0.85 10.71 -36.77
N GLU A 64 -2.10 10.84 -36.39
CA GLU A 64 -2.51 11.38 -35.08
C GLU A 64 -1.93 10.54 -33.93
N LEU A 65 -2.03 9.21 -33.99
CA LEU A 65 -1.45 8.30 -33.00
C LEU A 65 0.08 8.40 -32.88
N ARG A 66 0.78 8.81 -33.94
CA ARG A 66 2.23 9.04 -33.92
C ARG A 66 2.61 10.39 -33.30
N HIS A 67 1.83 11.43 -33.60
CA HIS A 67 2.05 12.76 -33.02
C HIS A 67 1.72 12.80 -31.55
N ASP A 68 0.75 12.03 -31.08
CA ASP A 68 0.36 11.91 -29.68
C ASP A 68 1.37 11.18 -28.79
N GLY A 69 2.45 10.66 -29.35
CA GLY A 69 3.54 10.03 -28.59
C GLY A 69 4.33 11.03 -27.72
N GLN A 70 4.20 12.33 -27.93
CA GLN A 70 4.80 13.39 -27.10
C GLN A 70 3.81 14.15 -26.24
N ALA A 71 2.51 14.09 -26.55
CA ALA A 71 1.46 14.65 -25.71
C ALA A 71 0.39 13.58 -25.55
N ARG A 72 0.38 12.85 -24.45
CA ARG A 72 -0.72 11.98 -24.03
C ARG A 72 -1.95 12.81 -23.63
N THR A 73 -2.40 13.64 -24.51
CA THR A 73 -3.78 14.11 -24.52
C THR A 73 -4.50 13.29 -25.59
N THR A 74 -4.92 12.10 -25.21
CA THR A 74 -5.94 11.39 -25.98
C THR A 74 -7.09 12.37 -26.17
N MET A 75 -7.35 12.84 -27.40
CA MET A 75 -8.67 13.31 -27.77
C MET A 75 -9.62 12.14 -27.63
N LYS A 76 -10.02 11.84 -26.40
CA LYS A 76 -11.16 11.00 -26.13
C LYS A 76 -12.35 11.74 -26.70
N ARG A 77 -13.25 11.05 -27.42
CA ARG A 77 -14.63 11.50 -27.55
C ARG A 77 -15.05 12.07 -26.19
N PRO A 78 -15.92 13.12 -26.14
CA PRO A 78 -16.43 13.63 -24.87
C PRO A 78 -17.10 12.46 -24.15
N GLY A 79 -16.36 11.79 -23.35
CA GLY A 79 -16.72 10.60 -22.60
C GLY A 79 -16.08 10.68 -21.23
N TYR A 80 -16.73 10.09 -20.26
CA TYR A 80 -16.22 10.03 -18.92
C TYR A 80 -14.85 9.32 -18.84
N ALA A 81 -13.99 9.78 -17.94
CA ALA A 81 -12.70 9.17 -17.67
C ALA A 81 -12.82 7.68 -17.30
N SER A 82 -11.77 6.91 -17.54
CA SER A 82 -11.64 5.55 -17.03
C SER A 82 -11.09 5.56 -15.58
N VAL A 83 -11.22 4.43 -14.90
CA VAL A 83 -10.60 4.21 -13.59
C VAL A 83 -9.08 4.39 -13.66
N GLY A 84 -8.44 3.95 -14.75
CA GLY A 84 -6.99 4.13 -14.96
C GLY A 84 -6.58 5.61 -15.07
N ASP A 85 -7.36 6.42 -15.79
CA ASP A 85 -7.11 7.86 -15.88
C ASP A 85 -7.20 8.54 -14.50
N LEU A 86 -8.22 8.19 -13.73
CA LEU A 86 -8.42 8.71 -12.38
C LEU A 86 -7.26 8.27 -11.45
N LEU A 87 -6.88 6.99 -11.50
CA LEU A 87 -5.80 6.47 -10.68
C LEU A 87 -4.43 7.02 -11.06
N ALA A 88 -4.18 7.39 -12.31
CA ALA A 88 -2.95 8.05 -12.72
C ALA A 88 -2.78 9.38 -11.97
N VAL A 89 -3.80 10.23 -11.95
CA VAL A 89 -3.79 11.50 -11.21
C VAL A 89 -3.72 11.27 -9.69
N TRP A 90 -4.44 10.26 -9.20
CA TRP A 90 -4.40 9.90 -7.78
C TRP A 90 -3.00 9.49 -7.32
N LEU A 91 -2.32 8.62 -8.07
CA LEU A 91 -0.99 8.13 -7.73
C LEU A 91 0.08 9.20 -7.81
N GLU A 92 -0.09 10.20 -8.67
CA GLU A 92 0.81 11.35 -8.77
C GLU A 92 0.69 12.28 -7.57
N ARG A 93 -0.54 12.65 -7.18
CA ARG A 93 -0.82 13.75 -6.25
C ARG A 93 -1.07 13.32 -4.81
N SER A 94 -1.40 12.04 -4.57
CA SER A 94 -1.71 11.56 -3.23
C SER A 94 -0.47 11.33 -2.38
N PRO A 95 -0.58 11.43 -1.04
CA PRO A 95 0.51 11.11 -0.12
C PRO A 95 1.01 9.67 -0.33
N ALA A 96 2.34 9.49 -0.37
CA ALA A 96 2.99 8.22 -0.67
C ALA A 96 2.51 7.04 0.21
N LEU A 97 2.20 7.30 1.50
CA LEU A 97 1.81 6.27 2.47
C LEU A 97 0.46 5.59 2.18
N THR A 98 -0.47 6.27 1.52
CA THR A 98 -1.85 5.78 1.34
C THR A 98 -2.23 5.52 -0.11
N ARG A 99 -1.54 6.18 -1.06
CA ARG A 99 -1.91 6.16 -2.48
C ARG A 99 -1.98 4.76 -3.09
N GLY A 100 -0.99 3.93 -2.82
CA GLY A 100 -0.92 2.57 -3.38
C GLY A 100 -2.02 1.65 -2.84
N ASN A 101 -2.29 1.70 -1.54
CA ASN A 101 -3.33 0.89 -0.91
C ASN A 101 -4.72 1.28 -1.41
N ASN A 102 -5.02 2.58 -1.49
CA ASN A 102 -6.32 3.06 -1.96
C ASN A 102 -6.55 2.71 -3.43
N ALA A 103 -5.54 2.89 -4.28
CA ALA A 103 -5.58 2.50 -5.69
C ALA A 103 -5.78 0.98 -5.86
N SER A 104 -5.05 0.16 -5.10
CA SER A 104 -5.21 -1.29 -5.10
C SER A 104 -6.62 -1.71 -4.65
N THR A 105 -7.17 -1.06 -3.63
CA THR A 105 -8.50 -1.35 -3.12
C THR A 105 -9.59 -0.96 -4.11
N LEU A 106 -9.46 0.20 -4.77
CA LEU A 106 -10.37 0.59 -5.85
C LEU A 106 -10.34 -0.42 -7.00
N ARG A 107 -9.15 -0.86 -7.45
CA ARG A 107 -9.03 -1.88 -8.48
C ARG A 107 -9.68 -3.22 -8.09
N LYS A 108 -9.55 -3.63 -6.83
CA LYS A 108 -10.19 -4.86 -6.33
C LYS A 108 -11.72 -4.77 -6.40
N TRP A 109 -12.28 -3.64 -5.96
CA TRP A 109 -13.71 -3.41 -6.09
C TRP A 109 -14.16 -3.46 -7.56
N VAL A 110 -13.50 -2.69 -8.43
CA VAL A 110 -13.86 -2.65 -9.85
C VAL A 110 -13.76 -4.02 -10.51
N ARG A 111 -12.72 -4.81 -10.21
CA ARG A 111 -12.59 -6.18 -10.72
C ARG A 111 -13.71 -7.11 -10.27
N SER A 112 -14.32 -6.87 -9.14
CA SER A 112 -15.40 -7.74 -8.62
C SER A 112 -16.65 -7.75 -9.51
N PHE A 113 -16.87 -6.71 -10.33
CA PHE A 113 -18.02 -6.64 -11.25
C PHE A 113 -17.65 -6.46 -12.72
N ALA A 114 -16.44 -6.01 -13.02
CA ALA A 114 -16.04 -5.67 -14.40
C ALA A 114 -15.00 -6.61 -15.01
N GLY A 115 -14.45 -7.54 -14.25
CA GLY A 115 -13.44 -8.50 -14.69
C GLY A 115 -12.00 -7.99 -14.58
N ALA A 116 -11.08 -8.55 -15.41
CA ALA A 116 -9.64 -8.43 -15.18
C ALA A 116 -9.04 -7.03 -15.36
N ASP A 117 -9.51 -6.26 -16.34
CA ASP A 117 -8.95 -4.92 -16.64
C ASP A 117 -9.75 -3.80 -15.96
N ALA A 118 -9.47 -3.61 -14.67
CA ALA A 118 -10.11 -2.55 -13.88
C ALA A 118 -9.79 -1.14 -14.41
N ASP A 119 -8.60 -0.91 -14.95
CA ASP A 119 -8.14 0.41 -15.37
C ASP A 119 -8.84 0.89 -16.65
N ALA A 120 -9.33 -0.03 -17.51
CA ALA A 120 -10.08 0.30 -18.72
C ALA A 120 -11.56 0.63 -18.46
N VAL A 121 -12.07 0.38 -17.24
CA VAL A 121 -13.48 0.57 -16.91
C VAL A 121 -13.82 2.07 -16.86
N SER A 122 -14.91 2.45 -17.58
CA SER A 122 -15.43 3.81 -17.51
C SER A 122 -15.94 4.15 -16.10
N MET A 123 -15.71 5.37 -15.64
CA MET A 123 -16.20 5.87 -14.37
C MET A 123 -17.72 5.84 -14.22
N THR A 124 -18.47 5.82 -15.33
CA THR A 124 -19.95 5.68 -15.33
C THR A 124 -20.45 4.34 -14.80
N ARG A 125 -19.59 3.32 -14.79
CA ARG A 125 -19.94 1.99 -14.26
C ARG A 125 -19.76 1.88 -12.74
N LEU A 126 -19.20 2.89 -12.10
CA LEU A 126 -19.01 2.91 -10.65
C LEU A 126 -20.27 3.49 -10.00
N THR A 127 -21.17 2.62 -9.56
CA THR A 127 -22.43 3.00 -8.92
C THR A 127 -22.42 2.71 -7.42
N ALA A 128 -23.29 3.39 -6.68
CA ALA A 128 -23.49 3.14 -5.27
C ALA A 128 -23.92 1.69 -5.02
N GLU A 129 -24.81 1.16 -5.86
CA GLU A 129 -25.30 -0.22 -5.79
C GLU A 129 -24.17 -1.25 -5.90
N GLU A 130 -23.24 -1.08 -6.87
CA GLU A 130 -22.09 -1.98 -7.01
C GLU A 130 -21.15 -1.90 -5.81
N LEU A 131 -20.97 -0.72 -5.23
CA LEU A 131 -20.16 -0.55 -4.03
C LEU A 131 -20.81 -1.21 -2.81
N GLU A 132 -22.12 -1.05 -2.62
CA GLU A 132 -22.86 -1.69 -1.55
C GLU A 132 -22.84 -3.22 -1.68
N ARG A 133 -23.05 -3.73 -2.89
CA ARG A 133 -22.96 -5.17 -3.19
C ARG A 133 -21.58 -5.71 -2.81
N TYR A 134 -20.53 -5.03 -3.21
CA TYR A 134 -19.15 -5.40 -2.86
C TYR A 134 -18.90 -5.41 -1.35
N LEU A 135 -19.39 -4.38 -0.64
CA LEU A 135 -19.21 -4.28 0.80
C LEU A 135 -20.03 -5.32 1.57
N ARG A 136 -21.26 -5.66 1.10
CA ARG A 136 -22.07 -6.74 1.68
C ARG A 136 -21.42 -8.11 1.49
N ALA A 137 -20.84 -8.35 0.31
CA ALA A 137 -20.15 -9.60 -0.01
C ALA A 137 -18.73 -9.70 0.61
N TRP A 138 -18.33 -8.71 1.42
CA TRP A 138 -16.99 -8.68 2.00
C TRP A 138 -16.72 -9.90 2.91
N PRO A 139 -15.72 -10.76 2.58
CA PRO A 139 -15.49 -12.01 3.29
C PRO A 139 -14.73 -11.84 4.62
N GLY A 140 -14.24 -10.63 4.90
CA GLY A 140 -13.41 -10.35 6.06
C GLY A 140 -14.19 -9.79 7.26
N SER A 141 -13.45 -9.28 8.25
CA SER A 141 -14.04 -8.68 9.45
C SER A 141 -14.78 -7.36 9.14
N PRO A 142 -15.72 -6.94 10.00
CA PRO A 142 -16.38 -5.64 9.90
C PRO A 142 -15.42 -4.46 9.83
N GLU A 143 -14.29 -4.53 10.57
CA GLU A 143 -13.24 -3.51 10.54
C GLU A 143 -12.53 -3.48 9.18
N GLY A 144 -12.30 -4.66 8.57
CA GLY A 144 -11.75 -4.80 7.23
C GLY A 144 -12.68 -4.17 6.19
N ARG A 145 -13.99 -4.44 6.28
CA ARG A 145 -15.01 -3.83 5.44
C ARG A 145 -15.03 -2.30 5.58
N ALA A 146 -15.06 -1.79 6.80
CA ALA A 146 -15.00 -0.36 7.07
C ALA A 146 -13.71 0.29 6.59
N SER A 147 -12.58 -0.40 6.69
CA SER A 147 -11.29 0.07 6.14
C SER A 147 -11.32 0.15 4.62
N THR A 148 -11.84 -0.88 3.96
CA THR A 148 -12.01 -0.94 2.50
C THR A 148 -12.88 0.21 2.00
N TRP A 149 -14.01 0.42 2.64
CA TRP A 149 -14.90 1.54 2.31
C TRP A 149 -14.20 2.91 2.46
N ARG A 150 -13.47 3.13 3.58
CA ARG A 150 -12.72 4.37 3.78
C ARG A 150 -11.66 4.59 2.71
N GLN A 151 -10.98 3.55 2.26
CA GLN A 151 -9.96 3.63 1.22
C GLN A 151 -10.56 3.99 -0.14
N ILE A 152 -11.69 3.38 -0.51
CA ILE A 152 -12.42 3.71 -1.73
C ILE A 152 -12.93 5.16 -1.66
N ARG A 153 -13.60 5.53 -0.56
CA ARG A 153 -14.14 6.88 -0.36
C ARG A 153 -13.06 7.96 -0.44
N ALA A 154 -11.85 7.69 0.05
CA ALA A 154 -10.76 8.65 0.02
C ALA A 154 -10.40 9.08 -1.41
N VAL A 155 -10.51 8.18 -2.39
CA VAL A 155 -10.26 8.49 -3.80
C VAL A 155 -11.31 9.46 -4.38
N PHE A 156 -12.53 9.46 -3.82
CA PHE A 156 -13.64 10.30 -4.27
C PHE A 156 -13.90 11.52 -3.37
N ALA A 157 -13.00 11.81 -2.42
CA ALA A 157 -13.13 12.98 -1.54
C ALA A 157 -12.99 14.30 -2.32
N ASP A 158 -13.35 15.42 -1.69
CA ASP A 158 -13.40 16.72 -2.36
C ASP A 158 -12.05 17.19 -2.91
N GLN A 159 -10.97 16.99 -2.15
CA GLN A 159 -9.64 17.38 -2.61
C GLN A 159 -9.17 16.59 -3.84
N PRO A 160 -9.24 15.25 -3.90
CA PRO A 160 -8.97 14.50 -5.13
C PRO A 160 -9.86 14.91 -6.30
N ARG A 161 -11.13 15.18 -6.10
CA ARG A 161 -12.02 15.65 -7.18
C ARG A 161 -11.52 16.94 -7.82
N ARG A 162 -10.97 17.88 -7.02
CA ARG A 162 -10.32 19.09 -7.56
C ARG A 162 -9.09 18.73 -8.41
N TRP A 163 -8.30 17.75 -8.01
CA TRP A 163 -7.15 17.28 -8.80
C TRP A 163 -7.58 16.71 -10.15
N TYR A 164 -8.66 15.92 -10.16
CA TYR A 164 -9.20 15.33 -11.39
C TYR A 164 -9.72 16.41 -12.33
N ALA A 165 -10.44 17.39 -11.82
CA ALA A 165 -10.92 18.53 -12.60
C ALA A 165 -9.75 19.35 -13.17
N GLN A 166 -8.71 19.63 -12.38
CA GLN A 166 -7.50 20.31 -12.85
C GLN A 166 -6.72 19.53 -13.90
N ALA A 167 -6.81 18.20 -13.90
CA ALA A 167 -6.24 17.32 -14.91
C ALA A 167 -7.16 17.17 -16.15
N GLY A 168 -8.28 17.88 -16.22
CA GLY A 168 -9.22 17.85 -17.34
C GLY A 168 -10.03 16.55 -17.43
N LEU A 169 -10.14 15.77 -16.34
CA LEU A 169 -10.94 14.55 -16.35
C LEU A 169 -12.44 14.87 -16.23
N VAL A 170 -13.21 14.35 -17.17
CA VAL A 170 -14.68 14.39 -17.09
C VAL A 170 -15.15 13.21 -16.26
N LEU A 171 -15.72 13.48 -15.08
CA LEU A 171 -16.25 12.49 -14.17
C LEU A 171 -17.78 12.52 -14.16
N PRO A 172 -18.47 11.38 -13.99
CA PRO A 172 -19.89 11.35 -13.71
C PRO A 172 -20.20 11.96 -12.33
N ASP A 173 -21.45 12.15 -12.03
CA ASP A 173 -21.85 12.48 -10.66
C ASP A 173 -21.58 11.27 -9.75
N LEU A 174 -20.71 11.48 -8.77
CA LEU A 174 -20.29 10.46 -7.80
C LEU A 174 -20.84 10.74 -6.40
N THR A 175 -21.85 11.58 -6.29
CA THR A 175 -22.42 11.97 -4.99
C THR A 175 -22.96 10.76 -4.25
N GLU A 176 -23.69 9.89 -4.93
CA GLU A 176 -24.25 8.67 -4.33
C GLU A 176 -23.17 7.72 -3.79
N LEU A 177 -22.04 7.54 -4.50
CA LEU A 177 -20.92 6.76 -4.00
C LEU A 177 -20.38 7.27 -2.67
N ARG A 178 -20.45 8.57 -2.43
CA ARG A 178 -20.00 9.20 -1.18
C ARG A 178 -20.98 8.99 -0.03
N LEU A 179 -22.25 8.76 -0.34
CA LEU A 179 -23.31 8.51 0.63
C LEU A 179 -23.36 7.06 1.08
N VAL A 180 -22.82 6.11 0.29
CA VAL A 180 -22.70 4.71 0.69
C VAL A 180 -22.02 4.63 2.05
N ARG A 181 -22.59 3.86 2.94
CA ARG A 181 -22.03 3.60 4.26
C ARG A 181 -21.74 2.11 4.40
N ALA A 182 -20.57 1.77 4.91
CA ALA A 182 -20.37 0.44 5.43
C ALA A 182 -21.31 0.32 6.64
N GLU A 183 -22.28 -0.58 6.55
CA GLU A 183 -23.17 -0.93 7.68
C GLU A 183 -22.33 -1.59 8.79
N THR A 184 -21.61 -0.77 9.51
CA THR A 184 -20.90 -1.15 10.72
C THR A 184 -21.48 -0.29 11.82
N SER A 185 -22.27 -0.89 12.70
CA SER A 185 -22.73 -0.16 13.85
C SER A 185 -21.50 0.34 14.63
N ALA A 186 -21.58 1.54 15.19
CA ALA A 186 -20.55 2.03 16.11
C ALA A 186 -20.34 1.04 17.29
N ARG A 187 -21.30 0.17 17.54
CA ARG A 187 -21.28 -0.90 18.54
C ARG A 187 -20.45 -2.10 18.11
N GLU A 188 -20.42 -2.43 16.80
CA GLU A 188 -19.57 -3.50 16.23
C GLU A 188 -18.10 -3.05 16.10
N LEU A 189 -17.89 -1.75 15.91
CA LEU A 189 -16.58 -1.12 15.87
C LEU A 189 -16.01 -0.79 17.25
N ARG A 190 -16.74 -1.07 18.35
CA ARG A 190 -16.14 -1.00 19.68
C ARG A 190 -14.97 -1.95 19.71
N VAL A 191 -13.80 -1.37 19.63
CA VAL A 191 -12.54 -2.06 19.89
C VAL A 191 -12.70 -2.66 21.29
N ARG A 192 -12.93 -3.98 21.36
CA ARG A 192 -12.84 -4.70 22.61
C ARG A 192 -11.46 -4.41 23.16
N GLY A 193 -11.36 -4.06 24.43
CA GLY A 193 -10.08 -3.79 25.10
C GLY A 193 -9.08 -4.91 24.80
N TYR A 194 -7.82 -4.58 24.81
CA TYR A 194 -6.79 -5.58 24.53
C TYR A 194 -6.82 -6.69 25.58
N LYS A 195 -7.06 -7.91 25.16
CA LYS A 195 -6.85 -9.08 26.00
C LYS A 195 -5.37 -9.44 26.00
N SER A 196 -4.74 -9.35 27.16
CA SER A 196 -3.36 -9.75 27.37
C SER A 196 -3.13 -11.22 26.98
N ILE A 197 -1.91 -11.51 26.52
CA ILE A 197 -1.48 -12.90 26.33
C ILE A 197 -1.30 -13.51 27.74
N GLY A 198 -1.82 -14.71 27.94
CA GLY A 198 -1.69 -15.41 29.22
C GLY A 198 -0.22 -15.57 29.66
N LEU A 199 0.03 -15.48 30.95
CA LEU A 199 1.40 -15.48 31.51
C LEU A 199 2.19 -16.73 31.08
N ASP A 200 1.58 -17.92 31.11
CA ASP A 200 2.27 -19.17 30.74
C ASP A 200 2.73 -19.12 29.26
N ARG A 201 1.89 -18.62 28.38
CA ARG A 201 2.23 -18.44 26.96
C ARG A 201 3.36 -17.41 26.76
N LEU A 202 3.35 -16.32 27.54
CA LEU A 202 4.41 -15.32 27.51
C LEU A 202 5.74 -15.89 27.99
N VAL A 203 5.74 -16.64 29.10
CA VAL A 203 6.94 -17.30 29.63
C VAL A 203 7.49 -18.30 28.62
N ALA A 204 6.64 -19.12 28.02
CA ALA A 204 7.05 -20.06 26.98
C ALA A 204 7.62 -19.35 25.74
N MET A 205 7.00 -18.24 25.34
CA MET A 205 7.44 -17.45 24.18
C MET A 205 8.78 -16.75 24.46
N ASP A 206 8.94 -16.15 25.65
CA ASP A 206 10.20 -15.51 26.08
C ASP A 206 11.35 -16.54 26.16
N ALA A 207 11.08 -17.76 26.67
CA ALA A 207 12.05 -18.85 26.74
C ALA A 207 12.45 -19.33 25.33
N ALA A 208 11.49 -19.53 24.43
CA ALA A 208 11.77 -19.90 23.04
C ALA A 208 12.56 -18.81 22.29
N ALA A 209 12.23 -17.53 22.55
CA ALA A 209 12.99 -16.42 21.98
C ALA A 209 14.45 -16.42 22.48
N GLU A 210 14.70 -16.76 23.73
CA GLU A 210 16.06 -16.88 24.27
C GLU A 210 16.88 -17.98 23.59
N VAL A 211 16.24 -19.10 23.18
CA VAL A 211 16.89 -20.15 22.36
C VAL A 211 17.32 -19.56 21.01
N LEU A 212 16.46 -18.80 20.33
CA LEU A 212 16.81 -18.14 19.06
C LEU A 212 17.99 -17.17 19.22
N ARG A 213 18.08 -16.49 20.35
CA ARG A 213 19.21 -15.58 20.64
C ARG A 213 20.56 -16.28 20.65
N ARG A 214 20.59 -17.53 21.14
CA ARG A 214 21.81 -18.35 21.29
C ARG A 214 22.10 -19.21 20.06
N SER A 215 21.22 -19.21 19.08
CA SER A 215 21.37 -20.00 17.84
C SER A 215 22.61 -19.56 17.06
N SER A 216 23.24 -20.51 16.39
CA SER A 216 24.28 -20.24 15.40
C SER A 216 23.73 -19.57 14.14
N SER A 217 22.43 -19.76 13.83
CA SER A 217 21.74 -19.15 12.69
C SER A 217 21.61 -17.63 12.85
N ALA A 218 22.11 -16.89 11.87
CA ALA A 218 21.93 -15.44 11.82
C ALA A 218 20.44 -15.05 11.69
N GLU A 219 19.65 -15.89 11.01
CA GLU A 219 18.21 -15.68 10.85
C GLU A 219 17.50 -15.81 12.20
N ASP A 220 17.78 -16.83 13.00
CA ASP A 220 17.19 -17.01 14.33
C ASP A 220 17.52 -15.82 15.24
N ARG A 221 18.79 -15.39 15.24
CA ARG A 221 19.22 -14.22 16.02
C ARG A 221 18.51 -12.94 15.55
N ARG A 222 18.24 -12.82 14.24
CA ARG A 222 17.46 -11.71 13.69
C ARG A 222 16.01 -11.76 14.16
N ILE A 223 15.35 -12.92 14.13
CA ILE A 223 13.98 -13.10 14.65
C ILE A 223 13.92 -12.72 16.12
N TRP A 224 14.90 -13.19 16.92
CA TRP A 224 15.00 -12.81 18.32
C TRP A 224 15.14 -11.29 18.49
N ALA A 225 15.96 -10.61 17.71
CA ALA A 225 16.16 -9.17 17.83
C ALA A 225 14.87 -8.40 17.52
N VAL A 226 14.13 -8.82 16.48
CA VAL A 226 12.80 -8.26 16.17
C VAL A 226 11.84 -8.49 17.34
N TYR A 227 11.81 -9.72 17.89
CA TYR A 227 11.03 -10.06 19.07
C TYR A 227 11.36 -9.11 20.23
N ALA A 228 12.63 -8.98 20.58
CA ALA A 228 13.10 -8.16 21.68
C ALA A 228 12.68 -6.69 21.54
N LEU A 229 12.83 -6.13 20.35
CA LEU A 229 12.47 -4.73 20.09
C LEU A 229 10.94 -4.49 20.14
N MET A 230 10.14 -5.46 19.72
CA MET A 230 8.69 -5.34 19.77
C MET A 230 8.14 -5.65 21.17
N ARG A 231 8.63 -6.73 21.80
CA ARG A 231 8.15 -7.24 23.08
C ARG A 231 8.58 -6.37 24.27
N TRP A 232 9.83 -5.87 24.28
CA TRP A 232 10.40 -5.16 25.43
C TRP A 232 10.65 -3.67 25.20
N CYS A 233 10.55 -3.19 23.95
CA CYS A 233 10.61 -1.76 23.64
C CYS A 233 9.31 -1.24 23.00
N GLY A 234 8.35 -2.12 22.67
CA GLY A 234 7.06 -1.73 22.13
C GLY A 234 7.13 -1.07 20.74
N LEU A 235 8.19 -1.32 19.96
CA LEU A 235 8.36 -0.71 18.64
C LEU A 235 7.35 -1.24 17.61
N ARG A 236 6.95 -0.38 16.67
CA ARG A 236 6.16 -0.82 15.50
C ARG A 236 7.05 -1.63 14.56
N ASN A 237 6.47 -2.54 13.78
CA ASN A 237 7.21 -3.32 12.79
C ASN A 237 8.03 -2.43 11.83
N SER A 238 7.44 -1.35 11.31
CA SER A 238 8.14 -0.40 10.45
C SER A 238 9.26 0.37 11.18
N GLU A 239 9.11 0.62 12.47
CA GLU A 239 10.14 1.25 13.30
C GLU A 239 11.31 0.28 13.52
N VAL A 240 11.03 -0.99 13.82
CA VAL A 240 12.06 -2.05 13.93
C VAL A 240 12.83 -2.20 12.62
N ALA A 241 12.12 -2.28 11.49
CA ALA A 241 12.74 -2.40 10.17
C ALA A 241 13.63 -1.20 9.81
N GLY A 242 13.25 0.00 10.25
CA GLY A 242 13.98 1.25 9.97
C GLY A 242 14.98 1.67 11.04
N LEU A 243 15.04 0.95 12.17
CA LEU A 243 15.84 1.36 13.34
C LEU A 243 17.34 1.38 13.02
N ARG A 244 18.01 2.44 13.44
CA ARG A 244 19.45 2.62 13.26
C ARG A 244 20.17 2.79 14.59
N TRP A 245 21.42 2.28 14.67
CA TRP A 245 22.23 2.42 15.87
C TRP A 245 22.50 3.89 16.24
N GLU A 246 22.62 4.76 15.24
CA GLU A 246 22.87 6.20 15.42
C GLU A 246 21.68 6.94 16.06
N TRP A 247 20.50 6.31 16.14
CA TRP A 247 19.33 6.90 16.82
C TRP A 247 19.32 6.64 18.32
N LEU A 248 20.31 5.89 18.81
CA LEU A 248 20.47 5.60 20.22
C LEU A 248 21.11 6.78 20.94
N LYS A 249 20.41 7.33 21.91
CA LYS A 249 20.88 8.43 22.78
C LYS A 249 21.12 7.89 24.19
N ARG A 250 22.09 8.48 24.89
CA ARG A 250 22.28 8.23 26.33
C ARG A 250 21.39 9.20 27.10
N GLY A 251 20.40 8.68 27.82
CA GLY A 251 19.61 9.41 28.77
C GLY A 251 20.28 9.42 30.18
N GLN A 252 19.66 10.09 31.13
CA GLN A 252 20.19 10.16 32.49
C GLN A 252 20.30 8.80 33.20
N ARG A 253 19.30 7.93 33.03
CA ARG A 253 19.20 6.62 33.72
C ARG A 253 19.06 5.43 32.76
N SER A 254 18.98 5.66 31.47
CA SER A 254 18.73 4.61 30.43
C SER A 254 19.26 5.06 29.10
N PHE A 255 19.34 4.11 28.16
CA PHE A 255 19.46 4.43 26.74
C PHE A 255 18.08 4.66 26.14
N LEU A 256 17.98 5.52 25.11
CA LEU A 256 16.74 5.93 24.47
C LEU A 256 16.88 5.77 22.96
N TRP A 257 15.95 5.07 22.34
CA TRP A 257 15.76 5.12 20.88
C TRP A 257 14.96 6.36 20.54
N SER A 258 15.56 7.30 19.79
CA SER A 258 14.92 8.57 19.44
C SER A 258 14.26 8.46 18.07
N PHE A 259 12.93 8.55 18.05
CA PHE A 259 12.10 8.57 16.85
C PHE A 259 11.62 9.99 16.57
N GLU A 260 12.39 10.72 15.79
CA GLU A 260 12.09 12.08 15.36
C GLU A 260 12.22 12.18 13.82
N ARG A 261 11.68 13.24 13.24
CA ARG A 261 11.87 13.53 11.83
C ARG A 261 13.35 13.77 11.54
N ARG A 262 13.90 13.09 10.53
CA ARG A 262 15.29 13.25 10.13
C ARG A 262 15.55 12.84 8.68
N VAL A 263 16.63 13.35 8.09
CA VAL A 263 17.14 12.91 6.80
C VAL A 263 17.93 11.61 6.99
N LEU A 264 17.69 10.63 6.14
CA LEU A 264 18.45 9.38 6.09
C LEU A 264 19.70 9.53 5.22
N PRO A 265 20.69 8.63 5.33
CA PRO A 265 21.92 8.70 4.53
C PRO A 265 21.70 8.66 3.01
N ASP A 266 20.60 8.11 2.55
CA ASP A 266 20.18 8.08 1.13
C ASP A 266 19.47 9.37 0.68
N GLY A 267 19.45 10.41 1.52
CA GLY A 267 18.78 11.67 1.28
C GLY A 267 17.26 11.65 1.49
N SER A 268 16.66 10.49 1.70
CA SER A 268 15.23 10.38 1.99
C SER A 268 14.89 10.86 3.40
N TRP A 269 13.62 11.20 3.63
CA TRP A 269 13.15 11.62 4.93
C TRP A 269 12.51 10.47 5.69
N TYR A 270 12.93 10.29 6.94
CA TYR A 270 12.21 9.46 7.91
C TYR A 270 11.18 10.30 8.64
N PHE A 271 9.96 9.80 8.69
CA PHE A 271 8.87 10.36 9.48
C PHE A 271 8.35 9.28 10.44
N PRO A 272 8.36 9.52 11.76
CA PRO A 272 7.76 8.61 12.70
C PRO A 272 6.24 8.53 12.45
N LYS A 273 5.70 7.31 12.46
CA LYS A 273 4.25 7.12 12.40
C LYS A 273 3.63 7.49 13.77
N GLY A 274 3.02 8.65 13.87
CA GLY A 274 2.50 9.23 15.10
C GLY A 274 3.40 10.37 15.59
N THR A 275 3.48 10.56 16.91
CA THR A 275 4.31 11.62 17.51
C THR A 275 5.77 11.22 17.58
N ALA A 276 6.65 12.23 17.47
CA ALA A 276 8.06 12.08 17.81
C ALA A 276 8.18 11.68 19.30
N ARG A 277 9.08 10.73 19.59
CA ARG A 277 9.26 10.23 20.96
C ARG A 277 10.60 9.57 21.17
N ASP A 278 10.97 9.48 22.43
CA ASP A 278 12.07 8.66 22.90
C ASP A 278 11.54 7.39 23.58
N VAL A 279 12.07 6.24 23.17
CA VAL A 279 11.68 4.93 23.72
C VAL A 279 12.80 4.38 24.57
N PRO A 280 12.58 4.18 25.88
CA PRO A 280 13.62 3.66 26.77
C PRO A 280 13.96 2.21 26.41
N VAL A 281 15.25 1.89 26.40
CA VAL A 281 15.76 0.54 26.23
C VAL A 281 16.68 0.18 27.40
N ARG A 282 16.42 -0.99 27.97
CA ARG A 282 17.26 -1.51 29.06
C ARG A 282 18.66 -1.85 28.51
N TRP A 283 19.71 -1.46 29.26
CA TRP A 283 21.10 -1.72 28.88
C TRP A 283 21.38 -3.20 28.58
N ARG A 284 20.72 -4.12 29.30
CA ARG A 284 20.82 -5.58 29.07
C ARG A 284 20.34 -5.98 27.66
N ILE A 285 19.18 -5.46 27.24
CA ILE A 285 18.65 -5.72 25.88
C ILE A 285 19.59 -5.15 24.83
N LEU A 286 20.08 -3.93 25.02
CA LEU A 286 21.05 -3.31 24.12
C LEU A 286 22.33 -4.13 23.96
N GLY A 287 22.90 -4.62 25.08
CA GLY A 287 24.06 -5.49 25.06
C GLY A 287 23.80 -6.84 24.36
N GLN A 288 22.61 -7.40 24.54
CA GLN A 288 22.21 -8.63 23.86
C GLN A 288 22.01 -8.41 22.35
N LEU A 289 21.38 -7.31 21.94
CA LEU A 289 21.22 -6.95 20.52
C LEU A 289 22.59 -6.82 19.81
N ARG A 290 23.54 -6.10 20.43
CA ARG A 290 24.89 -5.93 19.87
C ARG A 290 25.63 -7.27 19.68
N ARG A 291 25.51 -8.17 20.65
CA ARG A 291 26.13 -9.51 20.59
C ARG A 291 25.46 -10.40 19.54
N ALA A 292 24.12 -10.43 19.53
CA ALA A 292 23.38 -11.31 18.63
C ALA A 292 23.52 -10.89 17.17
N LEU A 293 23.51 -9.60 16.89
CA LEU A 293 23.55 -9.06 15.53
C LEU A 293 24.95 -8.73 15.03
N GLN A 294 25.95 -8.72 15.92
CA GLN A 294 27.34 -8.40 15.61
C GLN A 294 27.50 -7.06 14.86
N SER A 295 26.60 -6.09 15.14
CA SER A 295 26.57 -4.78 14.51
C SER A 295 26.48 -3.69 15.56
N ARG A 296 27.07 -2.51 15.26
CA ARG A 296 27.06 -1.35 16.13
C ARG A 296 26.76 -0.06 15.38
N GLU A 297 26.61 -0.11 14.07
CA GLU A 297 26.37 1.03 13.20
C GLU A 297 25.34 0.68 12.12
N GLY A 298 24.77 1.66 11.48
CA GLY A 298 23.77 1.48 10.46
C GLY A 298 22.46 0.89 10.97
N TYR A 299 21.80 0.06 10.19
CA TYR A 299 20.55 -0.56 10.60
C TYR A 299 20.74 -1.60 11.71
N VAL A 300 19.92 -1.51 12.77
CA VAL A 300 19.94 -2.49 13.86
C VAL A 300 19.60 -3.88 13.35
N ILE A 301 18.56 -4.00 12.53
CA ILE A 301 18.24 -5.25 11.82
C ILE A 301 18.86 -5.15 10.42
N PRO A 302 19.91 -5.95 10.12
CA PRO A 302 20.54 -5.96 8.80
C PRO A 302 19.52 -6.24 7.69
N ARG A 303 19.63 -5.51 6.58
CA ARG A 303 18.67 -5.60 5.47
C ARG A 303 19.31 -5.22 4.13
N SER A 304 18.71 -5.72 3.04
CA SER A 304 19.05 -5.35 1.66
C SER A 304 18.23 -4.15 1.17
N SER A 305 16.93 -4.06 1.52
CA SER A 305 16.03 -2.94 1.20
C SER A 305 15.01 -2.68 2.30
N MET A 306 14.36 -1.48 2.30
CA MET A 306 13.30 -1.16 3.28
C MET A 306 12.07 -2.05 3.11
N THR A 307 11.64 -2.27 1.89
CA THR A 307 10.44 -3.05 1.59
C THR A 307 10.62 -4.50 2.02
N ASP A 308 11.77 -5.09 1.72
CA ASP A 308 12.08 -6.46 2.09
C ASP A 308 12.22 -6.60 3.60
N ALA A 309 12.84 -5.64 4.27
CA ALA A 309 12.99 -5.65 5.73
C ALA A 309 11.64 -5.67 6.46
N VAL A 310 10.68 -4.85 6.06
CA VAL A 310 9.35 -4.82 6.68
C VAL A 310 8.64 -6.15 6.45
N THR A 311 8.65 -6.66 5.22
CA THR A 311 7.96 -7.89 4.85
C THR A 311 8.58 -9.12 5.51
N LEU A 312 9.91 -9.25 5.48
CA LEU A 312 10.62 -10.37 6.11
C LEU A 312 10.46 -10.32 7.63
N THR A 313 10.62 -9.15 8.25
CA THR A 313 10.43 -8.95 9.68
C THR A 313 9.03 -9.36 10.10
N GLU A 314 8.01 -8.96 9.36
CA GLU A 314 6.62 -9.28 9.67
C GLU A 314 6.33 -10.79 9.50
N ARG A 315 6.78 -11.41 8.41
CA ARG A 315 6.55 -12.84 8.16
C ARG A 315 7.23 -13.71 9.22
N SER A 316 8.50 -13.48 9.48
CA SER A 316 9.28 -14.28 10.42
C SER A 316 8.73 -14.17 11.84
N ILE A 317 8.44 -12.96 12.33
CA ILE A 317 7.93 -12.77 13.68
C ILE A 317 6.48 -13.23 13.85
N ASN A 318 5.63 -13.07 12.83
CA ASN A 318 4.26 -13.59 12.85
C ASN A 318 4.27 -15.12 12.91
N GLY A 319 5.15 -15.78 12.16
CA GLY A 319 5.33 -17.23 12.21
C GLY A 319 5.78 -17.72 13.59
N PHE A 320 6.72 -17.01 14.21
CA PHE A 320 7.18 -17.31 15.56
C PHE A 320 6.06 -17.16 16.60
N VAL A 321 5.39 -16.00 16.63
CA VAL A 321 4.37 -15.71 17.64
C VAL A 321 3.15 -16.63 17.53
N ARG A 322 2.74 -17.00 16.32
CA ARG A 322 1.59 -17.91 16.09
C ARG A 322 1.79 -19.31 16.68
N LYS A 323 3.00 -19.74 16.91
CA LYS A 323 3.26 -21.04 17.61
C LYS A 323 2.69 -21.03 19.02
N PHE A 324 2.59 -19.88 19.66
CA PHE A 324 2.13 -19.71 21.05
C PHE A 324 0.71 -19.16 21.16
N VAL A 325 0.30 -18.34 20.17
CA VAL A 325 -1.01 -17.68 20.12
C VAL A 325 -1.63 -17.82 18.72
N PRO A 326 -1.99 -19.05 18.31
CA PRO A 326 -2.45 -19.34 16.94
C PRO A 326 -3.73 -18.58 16.56
N GLU A 327 -4.56 -18.21 17.54
CA GLU A 327 -5.76 -17.42 17.37
C GLU A 327 -5.50 -15.95 16.99
N ARG A 328 -4.24 -15.48 17.10
CA ARG A 328 -3.87 -14.10 16.78
C ARG A 328 -3.30 -13.99 15.37
N THR A 329 -3.97 -13.25 14.51
CA THR A 329 -3.59 -13.13 13.09
C THR A 329 -2.37 -12.23 12.85
N LYS A 330 -2.12 -11.25 13.74
CA LYS A 330 -1.07 -10.24 13.62
C LYS A 330 -0.05 -10.33 14.75
N GLY A 331 0.68 -11.44 14.81
CA GLY A 331 1.61 -11.77 15.91
C GLY A 331 2.58 -10.64 16.28
N ALA A 332 3.22 -10.02 15.29
CA ALA A 332 4.10 -8.86 15.51
C ALA A 332 3.40 -7.73 16.29
N TYR A 333 2.17 -7.41 15.92
CA TYR A 333 1.40 -6.35 16.56
C TYR A 333 0.95 -6.71 17.97
N GLU A 334 0.72 -8.00 18.24
CA GLU A 334 0.36 -8.49 19.58
C GLU A 334 1.50 -8.30 20.57
N LEU A 335 2.77 -8.49 20.17
CA LEU A 335 3.92 -8.21 21.04
C LEU A 335 3.97 -6.75 21.50
N ARG A 336 3.73 -5.82 20.56
CA ARG A 336 3.68 -4.40 20.90
C ARG A 336 2.47 -4.05 21.78
N LYS A 337 1.31 -4.66 21.56
CA LYS A 337 0.13 -4.47 22.41
C LYS A 337 0.40 -5.01 23.81
N GLN A 338 1.06 -6.16 23.93
CA GLN A 338 1.42 -6.75 25.21
C GLN A 338 2.36 -5.82 26.00
N PHE A 339 3.37 -5.26 25.31
CA PHE A 339 4.21 -4.23 25.92
C PHE A 339 3.39 -3.04 26.43
N GLY A 340 2.44 -2.54 25.60
CA GLY A 340 1.58 -1.43 25.97
C GLY A 340 0.68 -1.75 27.18
N ALA A 341 0.17 -2.98 27.26
CA ALA A 341 -0.64 -3.44 28.39
C ALA A 341 0.17 -3.47 29.70
N GLU A 342 1.34 -4.10 29.69
CA GLU A 342 2.24 -4.16 30.85
C GLU A 342 2.74 -2.77 31.26
N TYR A 343 3.02 -1.90 30.28
CA TYR A 343 3.45 -0.54 30.55
C TYR A 343 2.31 0.30 31.16
N CYS A 344 1.08 0.10 30.67
CA CYS A 344 -0.11 0.75 31.19
C CYS A 344 -0.41 0.36 32.64
N GLN A 345 -0.36 -0.92 32.95
CA GLN A 345 -0.54 -1.41 34.32
C GLN A 345 0.48 -0.83 35.30
N ARG A 346 1.72 -0.62 34.83
CA ARG A 346 2.80 -0.12 35.68
C ARG A 346 2.86 1.39 35.79
N PHE A 347 2.58 2.14 34.74
CA PHE A 347 2.84 3.58 34.64
C PHE A 347 1.60 4.40 34.25
N GLY A 348 0.46 3.76 34.01
CA GLY A 348 -0.79 4.40 33.62
C GLY A 348 -0.88 4.78 32.14
N LEU A 349 -2.08 5.19 31.74
CA LEU A 349 -2.42 5.53 30.35
C LEU A 349 -1.61 6.69 29.76
N PRO A 350 -1.35 7.83 30.48
CA PRO A 350 -0.61 8.94 29.90
C PRO A 350 0.82 8.55 29.51
N ALA A 351 1.53 7.86 30.39
CA ALA A 351 2.90 7.41 30.14
C ALA A 351 2.93 6.40 28.97
N THR A 352 1.91 5.53 28.89
CA THR A 352 1.77 4.56 27.79
C THR A 352 1.52 5.26 26.46
N ALA A 353 0.69 6.28 26.41
CA ALA A 353 0.45 7.05 25.19
C ALA A 353 1.75 7.65 24.63
N VAL A 354 2.58 8.21 25.50
CA VAL A 354 3.86 8.81 25.13
C VAL A 354 4.82 7.76 24.58
N VAL A 355 5.10 6.69 25.33
CA VAL A 355 6.08 5.66 24.92
C VAL A 355 5.63 4.91 23.67
N MET A 356 4.33 4.67 23.52
CA MET A 356 3.76 4.06 22.34
C MET A 356 3.69 5.02 21.14
N GLY A 357 3.84 6.33 21.32
CA GLY A 357 3.73 7.34 20.28
C GLY A 357 2.34 7.35 19.63
N HIS A 358 1.31 7.39 20.46
CA HIS A 358 -0.05 7.58 20.01
C HIS A 358 -0.30 9.09 19.87
N GLY A 359 -0.64 9.54 18.66
CA GLY A 359 -0.95 10.94 18.39
C GLY A 359 -2.28 11.39 19.00
N ASP A 360 -3.13 10.44 19.36
CA ASP A 360 -4.42 10.63 20.01
C ASP A 360 -4.50 9.74 21.26
N PHE A 361 -4.74 10.35 22.41
CA PHE A 361 -4.94 9.65 23.70
C PHE A 361 -6.08 8.64 23.63
N LYS A 362 -7.13 8.92 22.86
CA LYS A 362 -8.26 8.01 22.63
C LYS A 362 -7.81 6.64 22.14
N THR A 363 -6.73 6.57 21.34
CA THR A 363 -6.15 5.29 20.90
C THR A 363 -5.65 4.47 22.10
N THR A 364 -4.95 5.10 23.05
CA THR A 364 -4.45 4.41 24.24
C THR A 364 -5.60 3.97 25.14
N TRP A 365 -6.55 4.88 25.36
CA TRP A 365 -7.75 4.60 26.12
C TRP A 365 -8.51 3.39 25.57
N ASN A 366 -8.86 3.41 24.30
CA ASN A 366 -9.62 2.32 23.65
C ASN A 366 -8.94 0.95 23.71
N HIS A 367 -7.62 0.92 23.87
CA HIS A 367 -6.87 -0.33 23.94
C HIS A 367 -6.61 -0.83 25.34
N TYR A 368 -6.47 0.05 26.33
CA TYR A 368 -5.87 -0.34 27.61
C TYR A 368 -6.65 0.11 28.85
N HIS A 369 -7.76 0.87 28.72
CA HIS A 369 -8.51 1.33 29.89
C HIS A 369 -9.09 0.17 30.71
N ASP A 370 -9.60 -0.87 30.05
CA ASP A 370 -10.17 -2.05 30.73
C ASP A 370 -9.15 -2.74 31.67
N LEU A 371 -7.85 -2.62 31.38
CA LEU A 371 -6.79 -3.18 32.22
C LEU A 371 -6.60 -2.43 33.55
N LEU A 372 -7.10 -1.21 33.65
CA LEU A 372 -7.05 -0.40 34.88
C LEU A 372 -8.27 -0.65 35.75
N GLU A 373 -9.41 -1.02 35.14
CA GLU A 373 -10.63 -1.35 35.87
C GLU A 373 -10.51 -2.70 36.62
N GLU A 374 -9.65 -3.60 36.11
CA GLU A 374 -9.32 -4.88 36.78
C GLU A 374 -8.31 -4.70 37.93
N ALA A 375 -7.70 -3.52 38.07
CA ALA A 375 -6.82 -3.23 39.20
C ALA A 375 -7.68 -3.11 40.48
N ALA A 376 -7.38 -3.93 41.48
CA ALA A 376 -8.08 -3.88 42.76
C ALA A 376 -8.02 -2.44 43.35
N PRO A 377 -9.10 -1.96 43.97
CA PRO A 377 -9.08 -0.70 44.67
C PRO A 377 -7.98 -0.73 45.75
N LEU A 378 -7.23 0.37 45.82
CA LEU A 378 -6.17 0.58 46.83
C LEU A 378 -6.74 0.52 48.28
#